data_8ebc7b7d9ecf059176473a9acf217ddc
#
_entry.id   8ebc7b7d9ecf059176473a9acf217ddc
#
_cell.length_a   1.000
_cell.length_b   1.000
_cell.length_c   1.000
_cell.angle_alpha   90.00
_cell.angle_beta   90.00
_cell.angle_gamma   90.00
#
_symmetry.space_group_name_H-M   'P 1'
#
loop_
_entity.id
_entity.type
_entity.pdbx_description
1 polymer ?
#
loop_
_entity_poly.entity_id
_entity_poly.type
_entity_poly.pdbx_seq_one_letter_code
_entity_poly.pdbx_strand_id
1 'polypeptide(L)' 'MANEGYHEPIEELTDATRDMHRAIVSLMEELEAVDWYNQRVDACADE' A
#
# COMPACT_ATOMS: atom_id res chain seq x y z
N MET A 1 5.88 -6.35 -12.24
CA MET A 1 6.73 -5.78 -12.23
C MET A 1 7.78 -6.04 -11.43
N ALA A 2 8.64 -5.77 -11.85
CA ALA A 2 9.72 -6.30 -11.32
C ALA A 2 10.02 -5.91 -9.97
N ASN A 3 9.91 -4.74 -9.63
CA ASN A 3 10.40 -4.39 -8.37
C ASN A 3 9.36 -4.37 -7.28
N GLU A 4 8.12 -4.33 -7.58
CA GLU A 4 7.08 -4.37 -6.58
C GLU A 4 7.33 -3.42 -5.42
N GLY A 5 8.00 -2.31 -5.68
CA GLY A 5 8.24 -1.32 -4.66
C GLY A 5 9.50 -1.53 -3.85
N TYR A 6 10.32 -2.52 -4.16
CA TYR A 6 11.58 -2.69 -3.45
C TYR A 6 12.56 -1.61 -3.85
N HIS A 7 13.26 -1.06 -2.87
CA HIS A 7 14.26 -0.03 -3.10
C HIS A 7 15.66 -0.63 -3.17
N GLU A 8 15.88 -1.73 -2.49
CA GLU A 8 17.17 -2.40 -2.47
C GLU A 8 17.06 -3.73 -3.21
N PRO A 9 18.17 -4.30 -3.65
CA PRO A 9 18.10 -5.60 -4.32
C PRO A 9 17.44 -6.63 -3.42
N ILE A 10 16.45 -7.30 -3.96
CA ILE A 10 15.64 -8.20 -3.15
C ILE A 10 16.47 -9.34 -2.55
N GLU A 11 17.51 -9.76 -3.27
CA GLU A 11 18.32 -10.88 -2.78
C GLU A 11 19.16 -10.47 -1.59
N GLU A 12 19.28 -9.18 -1.31
CA GLU A 12 20.04 -8.72 -0.15
C GLU A 12 19.16 -8.49 1.07
N LEU A 13 17.87 -8.73 0.94
CA LEU A 13 16.94 -8.51 2.04
C LEU A 13 16.65 -9.82 2.73
N THR A 14 16.49 -9.76 4.06
CA THR A 14 16.10 -10.94 4.80
C THR A 14 14.65 -11.28 4.50
N ASP A 15 14.27 -12.52 4.81
CA ASP A 15 12.89 -12.93 4.67
C ASP A 15 11.98 -12.07 5.53
N ALA A 16 12.43 -11.73 6.74
CA ALA A 16 11.61 -10.92 7.64
C ALA A 16 11.35 -9.55 7.05
N THR A 17 12.36 -8.96 6.41
CA THR A 17 12.18 -7.64 5.80
C THR A 17 11.27 -7.72 4.59
N ARG A 18 11.39 -8.79 3.82
CA ARG A 18 10.49 -8.94 2.67
C ARG A 18 9.05 -9.16 3.11
N ASP A 19 8.86 -9.90 4.20
CA ASP A 19 7.50 -10.09 4.73
C ASP A 19 6.94 -8.78 5.24
N MET A 20 7.75 -8.00 5.94
CA MET A 20 7.30 -6.70 6.44
C MET A 20 6.97 -5.77 5.28
N HIS A 21 7.76 -5.84 4.21
CA HIS A 21 7.47 -5.02 3.03
C HIS A 21 6.08 -5.34 2.48
N ARG A 22 5.74 -6.63 2.40
CA ARG A 22 4.41 -6.99 1.89
C ARG A 22 3.32 -6.48 2.80
N ALA A 23 3.55 -6.53 4.11
CA ALA A 23 2.56 -6.02 5.06
C ALA A 23 2.38 -4.51 4.89
N ILE A 24 3.49 -3.79 4.69
CA ILE A 24 3.43 -2.35 4.52
C ILE A 24 2.70 -2.00 3.24
N VAL A 25 2.97 -2.72 2.15
CA VAL A 25 2.29 -2.46 0.89
C VAL A 25 0.79 -2.68 1.04
N SER A 26 0.41 -3.74 1.75
CA SER A 26 -1.01 -4.00 1.98
C SER A 26 -1.66 -2.87 2.78
N LEU A 27 -0.94 -2.35 3.78
CA LEU A 27 -1.45 -1.25 4.57
C LEU A 27 -1.61 0.00 3.70
N MET A 28 -0.63 0.24 2.84
CA MET A 28 -0.70 1.40 1.94
C MET A 28 -1.93 1.30 1.04
N GLU A 29 -2.22 0.10 0.54
CA GLU A 29 -3.39 -0.07 -0.31
C GLU A 29 -4.68 0.14 0.47
N GLU A 30 -4.69 -0.29 1.72
CA GLU A 30 -5.87 -0.05 2.56
C GLU A 30 -6.06 1.42 2.85
N LEU A 31 -4.96 2.14 3.08
CA LEU A 31 -5.06 3.57 3.31
C LEU A 31 -5.55 4.29 2.06
N GLU A 32 -5.11 3.83 0.90
CA GLU A 32 -5.57 4.40 -0.35
C GLU A 32 -7.08 4.21 -0.49
N ALA A 33 -7.57 3.04 -0.12
CA ALA A 33 -9.01 2.77 -0.18
C ALA A 33 -9.76 3.68 0.79
N VAL A 34 -9.21 3.92 1.96
CA VAL A 34 -9.83 4.82 2.93
C VAL A 34 -9.94 6.23 2.34
N ASP A 35 -8.88 6.67 1.68
CA ASP A 35 -8.89 7.97 1.05
C ASP A 35 -9.98 8.05 -0.02
N TRP A 36 -10.11 6.99 -0.82
CA TRP A 36 -11.13 6.96 -1.85
C TRP A 36 -12.53 7.01 -1.26
N TYR A 37 -12.76 6.28 -0.17
CA TYR A 37 -14.06 6.30 0.49
C TYR A 37 -14.36 7.68 1.03
N ASN A 38 -13.36 8.34 1.60
CA ASN A 38 -13.55 9.68 2.11
C ASN A 38 -13.93 10.65 1.00
N GLN A 39 -13.29 10.49 -0.15
CA GLN A 39 -13.62 11.34 -1.29
C GLN A 39 -15.04 11.08 -1.78
N ARG A 40 -15.45 9.81 -1.77
CA ARG A 40 -16.78 9.48 -2.20
C ARG A 40 -17.85 10.07 -1.28
N VAL A 41 -17.59 9.99 0.02
CA VAL A 41 -18.52 10.58 0.97
C VAL A 41 -18.68 12.06 0.73
N ASP A 42 -17.58 12.74 0.49
CA ASP A 42 -17.63 14.17 0.24
C ASP A 42 -18.37 14.46 -1.06
N ALA A 43 -18.12 13.69 -2.09
CA ALA A 43 -18.74 13.90 -3.38
C ALA A 43 -20.25 13.66 -3.34
N CYS A 44 -20.71 12.82 -2.42
CA CYS A 44 -22.13 12.51 -2.31
C CYS A 44 -22.81 13.24 -1.16
N ALA A 45 -22.13 14.20 -0.58
CA ALA A 45 -22.60 14.78 0.66
C ALA A 45 -23.89 15.54 0.53
N ASP A 46 -24.16 16.09 -0.63
CA ASP A 46 -25.36 16.88 -0.75
C ASP A 46 -26.53 16.10 -1.29
N GLU A 47 -26.40 14.82 -1.34
CA GLU A 47 -27.54 14.03 -1.78
C GLU A 47 -28.66 14.08 -0.74
#